data_5f80fecabbbca2f79ee2771cb8bffba7
#
_entry.id   5f80fecabbbca2f79ee2771cb8bffba7
#
_cell.length_a   1.000
_cell.length_b   1.000
_cell.length_c   1.000
_cell.angle_alpha   90.00
_cell.angle_beta   90.00
_cell.angle_gamma   90.00
#
_symmetry.space_group_name_H-M   'P 1'
#
loop_
_entity.id
_entity.type
_entity.pdbx_description
1 polymer ?
#
loop_
_entity_poly.entity_id
_entity_poly.type
_entity_poly.pdbx_seq_one_letter_code
_entity_poly.pdbx_strand_id
1 'polypeptide(L)'
;VQVPVSTEGISMVKRIHKAARRVSLFMLLSALFGMTALHAEDERDAAFPRLSTSMSQDMPDDPVYWMLLFDEFEWQNQRDANVLSWDAHAWIGTDMHRGLLRAEGEREDGHTTENRLELLWVRPVAAYWDLVAGVRMDTEPGTTRNYVGIGVQGLAPQWLHVEATAWAGERGQTAATLKLKYELLLTNRLILTPKIETDIYGKDDTVNEIGKGFSEMNAGLRFRYEIRREFAPYVGVEWTGKFGDTADLARSNDEAVRDAHFVAGLRFWF
;
A
#
# COMPACT_ATOMS: atom_id res chain seq x y z
N VAL A 1 36.71 -15.84 47.05
CA VAL A 1 36.90 -14.51 46.45
C VAL A 1 36.01 -14.48 45.21
N GLN A 2 34.81 -13.87 45.32
CA GLN A 2 33.90 -13.65 44.21
C GLN A 2 34.25 -12.32 43.55
N VAL A 3 34.52 -12.35 42.25
CA VAL A 3 34.73 -11.17 41.42
C VAL A 3 33.35 -10.67 40.93
N PRO A 4 32.96 -9.40 41.13
CA PRO A 4 31.71 -8.90 40.64
C PRO A 4 31.78 -8.67 39.12
N VAL A 5 30.84 -9.27 38.38
CA VAL A 5 30.66 -9.01 36.95
C VAL A 5 30.00 -7.64 36.78
N SER A 6 30.72 -6.73 36.14
CA SER A 6 30.27 -5.35 35.85
C SER A 6 29.08 -5.35 34.92
N THR A 7 27.98 -4.73 35.34
CA THR A 7 26.74 -4.55 34.60
C THR A 7 26.83 -3.52 33.46
N GLU A 8 27.95 -2.82 33.28
CA GLU A 8 28.14 -1.81 32.25
C GLU A 8 28.31 -2.35 30.85
N GLY A 9 28.87 -3.56 30.69
CA GLY A 9 29.08 -4.19 29.37
C GLY A 9 27.77 -4.54 28.63
N ILE A 10 26.73 -4.91 29.38
CA ILE A 10 25.43 -5.34 28.81
C ILE A 10 24.65 -4.13 28.27
N SER A 11 24.79 -2.94 28.87
CA SER A 11 24.10 -1.73 28.43
C SER A 11 24.69 -1.15 27.13
N MET A 12 26.01 -1.32 26.93
CA MET A 12 26.72 -0.83 25.76
C MET A 12 26.42 -1.68 24.51
N VAL A 13 26.33 -2.99 24.63
CA VAL A 13 25.97 -3.91 23.55
C VAL A 13 24.53 -3.67 23.08
N LYS A 14 23.57 -3.43 23.99
CA LYS A 14 22.19 -3.07 23.65
C LYS A 14 22.08 -1.73 22.93
N ARG A 15 22.95 -0.75 23.24
CA ARG A 15 22.96 0.54 22.53
C ARG A 15 23.52 0.43 21.11
N ILE A 16 24.53 -0.40 20.89
CA ILE A 16 25.12 -0.63 19.57
C ILE A 16 24.12 -1.34 18.65
N HIS A 17 23.38 -2.35 19.15
CA HIS A 17 22.35 -3.04 18.36
C HIS A 17 21.17 -2.13 18.01
N LYS A 18 20.82 -1.17 18.88
CA LYS A 18 19.75 -0.20 18.62
C LYS A 18 20.15 0.87 17.60
N ALA A 19 21.43 1.24 17.55
CA ALA A 19 21.99 2.14 16.55
C ALA A 19 22.13 1.46 15.18
N ALA A 20 22.57 0.21 15.11
CA ALA A 20 22.70 -0.55 13.88
C ALA A 20 21.35 -0.80 13.18
N ARG A 21 20.27 -1.03 13.94
CA ARG A 21 18.91 -1.18 13.39
C ARG A 21 18.36 0.11 12.76
N ARG A 22 18.73 1.28 13.30
CA ARG A 22 18.30 2.58 12.75
C ARG A 22 19.03 2.94 11.45
N VAL A 23 20.28 2.52 11.32
CA VAL A 23 21.09 2.77 10.10
C VAL A 23 20.64 1.86 8.95
N SER A 24 20.25 0.60 9.22
CA SER A 24 19.78 -0.33 8.16
C SER A 24 18.46 0.11 7.51
N LEU A 25 17.53 0.70 8.26
CA LEU A 25 16.27 1.18 7.72
C LEU A 25 16.47 2.45 6.85
N PHE A 26 17.40 3.32 7.24
CA PHE A 26 17.74 4.51 6.45
C PHE A 26 18.51 4.17 5.17
N MET A 27 19.33 3.12 5.17
CA MET A 27 20.03 2.65 3.96
C MET A 27 19.08 1.97 2.95
N LEU A 28 18.04 1.30 3.41
CA LEU A 28 17.02 0.73 2.49
C LEU A 28 16.19 1.82 1.81
N LEU A 29 15.85 2.88 2.53
CA LEU A 29 15.16 4.04 1.95
C LEU A 29 16.05 4.84 1.00
N SER A 30 17.36 4.97 1.29
CA SER A 30 18.31 5.67 0.43
C SER A 30 18.69 4.87 -0.83
N ALA A 31 18.61 3.55 -0.81
CA ALA A 31 18.81 2.71 -2.00
C ALA A 31 17.65 2.82 -3.01
N LEU A 32 16.43 3.09 -2.54
CA LEU A 32 15.28 3.39 -3.41
C LEU A 32 15.37 4.81 -4.03
N PHE A 33 16.00 5.77 -3.35
CA PHE A 33 16.17 7.15 -3.84
C PHE A 33 17.46 7.36 -4.66
N GLY A 34 18.44 6.44 -4.59
CA GLY A 34 19.75 6.56 -5.22
C GLY A 34 19.83 6.11 -6.70
N MET A 35 18.73 5.70 -7.33
CA MET A 35 18.72 5.35 -8.74
C MET A 35 18.50 6.59 -9.64
N THR A 36 19.61 7.29 -9.84
CA THR A 36 20.03 7.99 -11.06
C THR A 36 19.01 8.88 -11.74
N ALA A 37 19.10 10.16 -11.46
CA ALA A 37 18.99 11.17 -12.49
C ALA A 37 20.19 11.00 -13.45
N LEU A 38 20.11 10.08 -14.39
CA LEU A 38 20.96 10.08 -15.56
C LEU A 38 20.44 11.23 -16.43
N HIS A 39 21.22 12.30 -16.45
CA HIS A 39 21.08 13.40 -17.38
C HIS A 39 21.19 12.83 -18.81
N ALA A 40 20.05 12.76 -19.48
CA ALA A 40 20.02 12.74 -20.92
C ALA A 40 19.93 14.20 -21.35
N GLU A 41 21.07 14.87 -21.37
CA GLU A 41 21.22 16.15 -22.06
C GLU A 41 21.15 15.94 -23.57
N ASP A 42 20.15 16.52 -24.17
CA ASP A 42 20.19 17.41 -25.29
C ASP A 42 20.79 16.88 -26.62
N GLU A 43 19.96 16.22 -27.42
CA GLU A 43 20.13 16.10 -28.89
C GLU A 43 18.78 16.09 -29.64
N ARG A 44 17.77 16.83 -29.20
CA ARG A 44 16.43 16.85 -29.84
C ARG A 44 16.03 18.16 -30.55
N ASP A 45 16.90 19.16 -30.57
CA ASP A 45 16.51 20.47 -31.14
C ASP A 45 16.71 20.63 -32.62
N ALA A 46 17.13 19.59 -33.36
CA ALA A 46 17.54 19.77 -34.78
C ALA A 46 16.63 19.10 -35.83
N ALA A 47 15.58 18.38 -35.48
CA ALA A 47 14.92 17.51 -36.48
C ALA A 47 13.42 17.72 -36.75
N PHE A 48 12.71 18.62 -36.05
CA PHE A 48 11.29 18.83 -36.33
C PHE A 48 10.97 20.27 -36.79
N PRO A 49 10.37 20.46 -37.99
CA PRO A 49 9.88 21.77 -38.36
C PRO A 49 8.85 22.23 -37.32
N ARG A 50 9.02 23.42 -36.78
CA ARG A 50 8.07 24.05 -35.88
C ARG A 50 6.72 24.12 -36.58
N LEU A 51 5.81 23.25 -36.20
CA LEU A 51 4.41 23.37 -36.59
C LEU A 51 3.88 24.74 -36.13
N SER A 52 3.32 25.46 -37.06
CA SER A 52 2.87 26.85 -36.89
C SER A 52 1.96 26.98 -35.67
N THR A 53 2.17 28.04 -34.93
CA THR A 53 1.52 28.46 -33.66
C THR A 53 -0.03 28.56 -33.74
N SER A 54 -0.66 28.22 -34.87
CA SER A 54 -2.11 28.33 -35.08
C SER A 54 -2.91 27.08 -34.67
N MET A 55 -2.24 25.96 -34.34
CA MET A 55 -2.93 24.74 -33.87
C MET A 55 -3.03 24.61 -32.36
N SER A 56 -2.37 25.47 -31.59
CA SER A 56 -2.33 25.39 -30.12
C SER A 56 -3.44 26.18 -29.42
N GLN A 57 -4.37 26.80 -30.13
CA GLN A 57 -5.29 27.75 -29.52
C GLN A 57 -6.64 27.16 -29.08
N ASP A 58 -6.96 25.88 -29.40
CA ASP A 58 -8.26 25.29 -29.11
C ASP A 58 -8.22 23.95 -28.35
N MET A 59 -7.05 23.47 -27.90
CA MET A 59 -7.01 22.34 -26.97
C MET A 59 -6.95 22.88 -25.54
N PRO A 60 -7.87 22.48 -24.64
CA PRO A 60 -7.72 22.80 -23.23
C PRO A 60 -6.40 22.19 -22.74
N ASP A 61 -5.46 23.06 -22.36
CA ASP A 61 -4.10 22.66 -22.00
C ASP A 61 -4.04 21.78 -20.74
N ASP A 62 -5.16 21.61 -20.02
CA ASP A 62 -5.21 20.85 -18.76
C ASP A 62 -6.62 20.25 -18.56
N PRO A 63 -7.01 19.20 -19.34
CA PRO A 63 -8.31 18.57 -19.19
C PRO A 63 -8.40 17.83 -17.85
N VAL A 64 -9.57 17.90 -17.22
CA VAL A 64 -9.88 17.15 -16.00
C VAL A 64 -10.41 15.79 -16.38
N TYR A 65 -9.76 14.74 -15.84
CA TYR A 65 -10.18 13.36 -15.96
C TYR A 65 -10.65 12.82 -14.62
N TRP A 66 -11.39 11.73 -14.65
CA TRP A 66 -11.78 10.98 -13.46
C TRP A 66 -11.86 9.49 -13.77
N MET A 67 -11.72 8.67 -12.73
CA MET A 67 -11.90 7.22 -12.82
C MET A 67 -12.44 6.71 -11.47
N LEU A 68 -13.28 5.70 -11.53
CA LEU A 68 -13.69 4.88 -10.39
C LEU A 68 -13.31 3.44 -10.68
N LEU A 69 -12.49 2.85 -9.83
CA LEU A 69 -12.03 1.47 -9.91
C LEU A 69 -12.42 0.73 -8.63
N PHE A 70 -13.05 -0.41 -8.78
CA PHE A 70 -13.10 -1.45 -7.77
C PHE A 70 -12.04 -2.50 -8.16
N ASP A 71 -10.87 -2.40 -7.53
CA ASP A 71 -9.75 -3.32 -7.82
C ASP A 71 -10.04 -4.69 -7.25
N GLU A 72 -10.64 -4.72 -6.05
CA GLU A 72 -11.11 -5.93 -5.40
C GLU A 72 -12.54 -5.68 -4.87
N PHE A 73 -13.46 -6.52 -5.26
CA PHE A 73 -14.78 -6.66 -4.67
C PHE A 73 -15.04 -8.16 -4.56
N GLU A 74 -14.69 -8.74 -3.40
CA GLU A 74 -14.53 -10.17 -3.29
C GLU A 74 -15.23 -10.76 -2.08
N TRP A 75 -15.66 -11.98 -2.25
CA TRP A 75 -16.09 -12.88 -1.21
C TRP A 75 -14.92 -13.78 -0.82
N GLN A 76 -14.68 -13.87 0.49
CA GLN A 76 -13.61 -14.64 1.10
C GLN A 76 -14.24 -15.74 1.96
N ASN A 77 -13.76 -16.97 1.80
CA ASN A 77 -14.15 -18.09 2.66
C ASN A 77 -13.08 -18.30 3.74
N GLN A 78 -13.15 -17.48 4.79
CA GLN A 78 -12.27 -17.61 5.95
C GLN A 78 -12.70 -18.79 6.84
N ARG A 79 -11.80 -19.24 7.75
CA ARG A 79 -12.00 -20.46 8.54
C ARG A 79 -13.33 -20.49 9.31
N ASP A 80 -13.72 -19.38 9.89
CA ASP A 80 -14.87 -19.27 10.82
C ASP A 80 -16.00 -18.40 10.26
N ALA A 81 -15.80 -17.73 9.12
CA ALA A 81 -16.76 -16.76 8.58
C ALA A 81 -16.65 -16.58 7.06
N ASN A 82 -17.73 -16.03 6.50
CA ASN A 82 -17.73 -15.51 5.15
C ASN A 82 -17.59 -14.00 5.21
N VAL A 83 -16.57 -13.48 4.59
CA VAL A 83 -16.25 -12.06 4.57
C VAL A 83 -16.47 -11.49 3.18
N LEU A 84 -17.07 -10.30 3.11
CA LEU A 84 -17.11 -9.47 1.92
C LEU A 84 -16.05 -8.39 2.07
N SER A 85 -15.04 -8.40 1.19
CA SER A 85 -13.95 -7.41 1.17
C SER A 85 -14.05 -6.52 -0.06
N TRP A 86 -13.63 -5.27 0.08
CA TRP A 86 -13.54 -4.32 -1.02
C TRP A 86 -12.28 -3.46 -0.94
N ASP A 87 -11.71 -3.19 -2.12
CA ASP A 87 -10.66 -2.21 -2.35
C ASP A 87 -11.08 -1.34 -3.56
N ALA A 88 -11.46 -0.10 -3.29
CA ALA A 88 -11.99 0.82 -4.27
C ALA A 88 -11.18 2.11 -4.33
N HIS A 89 -10.90 2.57 -5.55
CA HIS A 89 -10.15 3.79 -5.82
C HIS A 89 -10.99 4.73 -6.70
N ALA A 90 -11.08 5.99 -6.32
CA ALA A 90 -11.66 7.04 -7.16
C ALA A 90 -10.69 8.21 -7.26
N TRP A 91 -10.41 8.67 -8.46
CA TRP A 91 -9.60 9.85 -8.62
C TRP A 91 -10.19 10.84 -9.62
N ILE A 92 -9.89 12.11 -9.39
CA ILE A 92 -10.27 13.22 -10.26
C ILE A 92 -9.14 14.25 -10.29
N GLY A 93 -8.84 14.79 -11.45
CA GLY A 93 -7.85 15.86 -11.60
C GLY A 93 -7.25 15.95 -12.98
N THR A 94 -6.14 16.64 -13.04
CA THR A 94 -5.35 16.89 -14.25
C THR A 94 -4.11 15.99 -14.27
N ASP A 95 -3.29 16.11 -15.31
CA ASP A 95 -2.06 15.34 -15.42
C ASP A 95 -1.08 15.64 -14.26
N MET A 96 -1.08 16.87 -13.73
CA MET A 96 -0.14 17.32 -12.71
C MET A 96 -0.69 17.24 -11.28
N HIS A 97 -2.01 17.28 -11.10
CA HIS A 97 -2.63 17.29 -9.77
C HIS A 97 -3.91 16.47 -9.77
N ARG A 98 -3.96 15.45 -8.93
CA ARG A 98 -5.13 14.58 -8.78
C ARG A 98 -5.52 14.49 -7.30
N GLY A 99 -6.83 14.52 -7.05
CA GLY A 99 -7.41 14.04 -5.79
C GLY A 99 -7.68 12.54 -5.93
N LEU A 100 -7.23 11.74 -4.97
CA LEU A 100 -7.42 10.29 -4.92
C LEU A 100 -8.13 9.93 -3.63
N LEU A 101 -9.23 9.21 -3.75
CA LEU A 101 -9.95 8.56 -2.66
C LEU A 101 -9.68 7.06 -2.76
N ARG A 102 -9.21 6.44 -1.66
CA ARG A 102 -9.14 4.99 -1.49
C ARG A 102 -10.08 4.58 -0.37
N ALA A 103 -10.80 3.49 -0.57
CA ALA A 103 -11.73 2.93 0.38
C ALA A 103 -11.55 1.42 0.43
N GLU A 104 -11.01 0.94 1.54
CA GLU A 104 -10.76 -0.48 1.81
C GLU A 104 -11.60 -0.90 3.01
N GLY A 105 -12.08 -2.13 3.00
CA GLY A 105 -12.78 -2.63 4.16
C GLY A 105 -13.29 -4.05 4.01
N GLU A 106 -13.70 -4.58 5.15
CA GLU A 106 -14.23 -5.93 5.29
C GLU A 106 -15.54 -5.92 6.05
N ARG A 107 -16.41 -6.87 5.68
CA ARG A 107 -17.69 -7.06 6.34
C ARG A 107 -17.95 -8.54 6.57
N GLU A 108 -18.11 -8.90 7.83
CA GLU A 108 -18.41 -10.23 8.30
C GLU A 108 -19.81 -10.26 8.93
N ASP A 109 -20.66 -11.20 8.53
CA ASP A 109 -22.02 -11.41 9.05
C ASP A 109 -22.87 -10.12 9.18
N GLY A 110 -22.67 -9.17 8.25
CA GLY A 110 -23.40 -7.91 8.22
C GLY A 110 -22.82 -6.79 9.09
N HIS A 111 -21.73 -7.04 9.83
CA HIS A 111 -20.97 -6.06 10.59
C HIS A 111 -19.67 -5.71 9.87
N THR A 112 -19.32 -4.43 9.84
CA THR A 112 -18.02 -3.99 9.30
C THR A 112 -16.94 -4.30 10.33
N THR A 113 -15.94 -5.07 9.95
CA THR A 113 -14.83 -5.49 10.80
C THR A 113 -13.57 -4.68 10.53
N GLU A 114 -13.41 -4.19 9.30
CA GLU A 114 -12.36 -3.26 8.94
C GLU A 114 -12.91 -2.20 7.98
N ASN A 115 -12.49 -0.94 8.16
CA ASN A 115 -12.82 0.12 7.24
C ASN A 115 -11.77 1.24 7.31
N ARG A 116 -11.08 1.41 6.19
CA ARG A 116 -10.02 2.38 5.97
C ARG A 116 -10.41 3.31 4.83
N LEU A 117 -10.34 4.61 5.07
CA LEU A 117 -10.61 5.63 4.08
C LEU A 117 -9.41 6.57 3.99
N GLU A 118 -8.88 6.76 2.78
CA GLU A 118 -7.76 7.67 2.51
C GLU A 118 -8.19 8.73 1.50
N LEU A 119 -7.92 10.00 1.82
CA LEU A 119 -8.06 11.11 0.89
C LEU A 119 -6.68 11.71 0.62
N LEU A 120 -6.20 11.57 -0.60
CA LEU A 120 -4.83 11.85 -0.99
C LEU A 120 -4.77 12.88 -2.12
N TRP A 121 -3.81 13.76 -2.04
CA TRP A 121 -3.35 14.55 -3.15
C TRP A 121 -2.19 13.82 -3.83
N VAL A 122 -2.26 13.70 -5.16
CA VAL A 122 -1.30 12.96 -5.99
C VAL A 122 -0.64 13.91 -6.95
N ARG A 123 0.69 13.85 -7.04
CA ARG A 123 1.51 14.64 -7.96
C ARG A 123 2.60 13.81 -8.60
N PRO A 124 2.71 13.76 -9.94
CA PRO A 124 3.84 13.15 -10.62
C PRO A 124 5.15 13.84 -10.24
N VAL A 125 6.16 13.06 -9.87
CA VAL A 125 7.51 13.53 -9.54
C VAL A 125 8.56 12.93 -10.46
N ALA A 126 8.22 11.81 -11.14
CA ALA A 126 9.05 11.17 -12.16
C ALA A 126 8.15 10.46 -13.17
N ALA A 127 8.71 9.93 -14.26
CA ALA A 127 7.96 9.31 -15.37
C ALA A 127 7.03 8.16 -14.91
N TYR A 128 7.39 7.44 -13.85
CA TYR A 128 6.65 6.29 -13.33
C TYR A 128 6.36 6.40 -11.84
N TRP A 129 6.54 7.56 -11.22
CA TRP A 129 6.40 7.75 -9.79
C TRP A 129 5.61 9.00 -9.46
N ASP A 130 4.59 8.82 -8.64
CA ASP A 130 3.81 9.88 -8.04
C ASP A 130 4.16 10.04 -6.56
N LEU A 131 4.21 11.27 -6.09
CA LEU A 131 4.15 11.62 -4.69
C LEU A 131 2.69 11.62 -4.25
N VAL A 132 2.40 11.06 -3.09
CA VAL A 132 1.08 11.12 -2.46
C VAL A 132 1.17 11.77 -1.09
N ALA A 133 0.20 12.59 -0.72
CA ALA A 133 0.09 13.18 0.60
C ALA A 133 -1.37 13.40 0.98
N GLY A 134 -1.75 13.14 2.22
CA GLY A 134 -3.13 13.31 2.64
C GLY A 134 -3.47 12.79 4.00
N VAL A 135 -4.72 12.39 4.16
CA VAL A 135 -5.28 11.92 5.44
C VAL A 135 -5.84 10.51 5.28
N ARG A 136 -5.77 9.72 6.34
CA ARG A 136 -6.34 8.40 6.48
C ARG A 136 -7.19 8.35 7.73
N MET A 137 -8.33 7.68 7.64
CA MET A 137 -9.22 7.41 8.75
C MET A 137 -9.51 5.91 8.78
N ASP A 138 -9.16 5.26 9.88
CA ASP A 138 -9.51 3.88 10.20
C ASP A 138 -10.66 3.92 11.22
N THR A 139 -11.79 3.31 10.89
CA THR A 139 -12.99 3.35 11.75
C THR A 139 -13.25 2.05 12.48
N GLU A 140 -12.68 0.97 12.01
CA GLU A 140 -12.75 -0.38 12.58
C GLU A 140 -11.38 -1.09 12.44
N PRO A 141 -11.06 -2.06 13.31
CA PRO A 141 -11.74 -2.41 14.55
C PRO A 141 -11.56 -1.37 15.66
N GLY A 142 -12.46 -1.35 16.61
CA GLY A 142 -12.34 -0.57 17.86
C GLY A 142 -12.65 0.92 17.72
N THR A 143 -11.66 1.78 17.97
CA THR A 143 -11.87 3.24 18.00
C THR A 143 -11.30 3.90 16.75
N THR A 144 -12.05 4.83 16.16
CA THR A 144 -11.58 5.63 15.00
C THR A 144 -10.21 6.25 15.25
N ARG A 145 -9.33 6.10 14.28
CA ARG A 145 -7.97 6.67 14.23
C ARG A 145 -7.82 7.53 13.00
N ASN A 146 -7.25 8.72 13.19
CA ASN A 146 -6.95 9.65 12.10
C ASN A 146 -5.44 9.79 11.96
N TYR A 147 -4.98 9.79 10.71
CA TYR A 147 -3.57 9.93 10.35
C TYR A 147 -3.42 10.98 9.27
N VAL A 148 -2.26 11.61 9.25
CA VAL A 148 -1.74 12.37 8.11
C VAL A 148 -0.56 11.61 7.53
N GLY A 149 -0.38 11.62 6.23
CA GLY A 149 0.65 10.80 5.62
C GLY A 149 1.24 11.38 4.36
N ILE A 150 2.40 10.84 4.04
CA ILE A 150 3.13 11.10 2.80
C ILE A 150 3.73 9.81 2.28
N GLY A 151 3.73 9.64 0.98
CA GLY A 151 4.21 8.41 0.37
C GLY A 151 4.53 8.57 -1.11
N VAL A 152 4.84 7.45 -1.72
CA VAL A 152 5.08 7.33 -3.15
C VAL A 152 4.29 6.15 -3.70
N GLN A 153 3.80 6.29 -4.92
CA GLN A 153 3.21 5.20 -5.68
C GLN A 153 3.75 5.20 -7.11
N GLY A 154 3.83 4.03 -7.73
CA GLY A 154 4.31 3.99 -9.10
C GLY A 154 4.68 2.60 -9.59
N LEU A 155 5.39 2.59 -10.71
CA LEU A 155 5.88 1.38 -11.36
C LEU A 155 7.39 1.28 -11.20
N ALA A 156 7.83 0.29 -10.45
CA ALA A 156 9.23 -0.11 -10.37
C ALA A 156 9.65 -0.90 -11.64
N PRO A 157 10.94 -1.17 -11.84
CA PRO A 157 11.41 -2.03 -12.94
C PRO A 157 10.64 -3.35 -13.01
N GLN A 158 10.49 -3.90 -14.21
CA GLN A 158 9.68 -5.08 -14.54
C GLN A 158 8.17 -4.91 -14.29
N TRP A 159 7.66 -3.68 -14.24
CA TRP A 159 6.23 -3.37 -14.09
C TRP A 159 5.63 -3.77 -12.73
N LEU A 160 6.47 -3.81 -11.68
CA LEU A 160 6.01 -4.01 -10.32
C LEU A 160 5.32 -2.71 -9.83
N HIS A 161 4.03 -2.79 -9.51
CA HIS A 161 3.31 -1.72 -8.83
C HIS A 161 3.75 -1.66 -7.38
N VAL A 162 4.13 -0.48 -6.94
CA VAL A 162 4.60 -0.22 -5.57
C VAL A 162 3.84 0.96 -5.01
N GLU A 163 3.31 0.80 -3.82
CA GLU A 163 2.75 1.88 -3.00
C GLU A 163 3.40 1.82 -1.63
N ALA A 164 3.98 2.91 -1.18
CA ALA A 164 4.63 3.01 0.11
C ALA A 164 4.26 4.34 0.76
N THR A 165 3.56 4.29 1.89
CA THR A 165 3.08 5.48 2.61
C THR A 165 3.45 5.41 4.08
N ALA A 166 3.97 6.50 4.61
CA ALA A 166 4.22 6.69 6.03
C ALA A 166 3.16 7.60 6.65
N TRP A 167 2.63 7.20 7.77
CA TRP A 167 1.53 7.82 8.46
C TRP A 167 1.92 8.28 9.86
N ALA A 168 1.46 9.46 10.26
CA ALA A 168 1.56 9.99 11.62
C ALA A 168 0.14 10.25 12.14
N GLY A 169 -0.23 9.57 13.20
CA GLY A 169 -1.55 9.66 13.81
C GLY A 169 -1.55 10.46 15.10
N GLU A 170 -2.74 10.55 15.69
CA GLU A 170 -2.96 11.20 16.98
C GLU A 170 -2.16 10.47 18.08
N ARG A 171 -1.85 11.18 19.19
CA ARG A 171 -1.14 10.64 20.36
C ARG A 171 0.22 10.00 20.07
N GLY A 172 0.87 10.40 18.96
CA GLY A 172 2.20 9.92 18.58
C GLY A 172 2.19 8.50 17.98
N GLN A 173 1.07 8.06 17.45
CA GLN A 173 0.98 6.84 16.65
C GLN A 173 1.69 7.09 15.31
N THR A 174 2.36 6.08 14.82
CA THR A 174 2.98 6.10 13.49
C THR A 174 2.74 4.76 12.82
N ALA A 175 2.50 4.77 11.52
CA ALA A 175 2.34 3.57 10.72
C ALA A 175 3.08 3.71 9.39
N ALA A 176 3.37 2.60 8.74
CA ALA A 176 3.84 2.55 7.37
C ALA A 176 3.18 1.38 6.66
N THR A 177 2.59 1.65 5.51
CA THR A 177 1.95 0.65 4.65
C THR A 177 2.80 0.46 3.40
N LEU A 178 3.02 -0.78 3.01
CA LEU A 178 3.67 -1.15 1.75
C LEU A 178 2.79 -2.13 1.00
N LYS A 179 2.38 -1.77 -0.23
CA LYS A 179 1.65 -2.64 -1.16
C LYS A 179 2.51 -2.90 -2.39
N LEU A 180 2.61 -4.17 -2.76
CA LEU A 180 3.31 -4.63 -3.96
C LEU A 180 2.34 -5.48 -4.78
N LYS A 181 2.16 -5.14 -6.05
CA LYS A 181 1.30 -5.89 -6.97
C LYS A 181 1.98 -6.05 -8.32
N TYR A 182 1.88 -7.23 -8.88
CA TYR A 182 2.42 -7.54 -10.20
C TYR A 182 1.32 -8.14 -11.08
N GLU A 183 1.29 -7.80 -12.38
CA GLU A 183 0.35 -8.35 -13.33
C GLU A 183 1.09 -9.19 -14.38
N LEU A 184 0.97 -10.52 -14.26
CA LEU A 184 1.52 -11.49 -15.20
C LEU A 184 0.48 -11.85 -16.25
N LEU A 185 0.63 -11.35 -17.46
CA LEU A 185 -0.22 -11.69 -18.59
C LEU A 185 0.12 -13.10 -19.09
N LEU A 186 -0.67 -14.10 -18.66
CA LEU A 186 -0.54 -15.49 -19.16
C LEU A 186 -1.09 -15.61 -20.58
N THR A 187 -2.14 -14.85 -20.88
CA THR A 187 -2.72 -14.66 -22.21
C THR A 187 -3.20 -13.20 -22.33
N ASN A 188 -3.73 -12.81 -23.47
CA ASN A 188 -4.31 -11.47 -23.67
C ASN A 188 -5.52 -11.16 -22.76
N ARG A 189 -6.08 -12.17 -22.08
CA ARG A 189 -7.26 -12.05 -21.22
C ARG A 189 -7.09 -12.70 -19.84
N LEU A 190 -6.16 -13.63 -19.70
CA LEU A 190 -5.91 -14.31 -18.43
C LEU A 190 -4.67 -13.71 -17.78
N ILE A 191 -4.86 -13.13 -16.61
CA ILE A 191 -3.83 -12.41 -15.86
C ILE A 191 -3.70 -13.05 -14.49
N LEU A 192 -2.46 -13.35 -14.11
CA LEU A 192 -2.11 -13.79 -12.76
C LEU A 192 -1.59 -12.58 -11.99
N THR A 193 -2.21 -12.30 -10.84
CA THR A 193 -1.88 -11.12 -10.03
C THR A 193 -1.43 -11.57 -8.63
N PRO A 194 -0.12 -11.72 -8.38
CA PRO A 194 0.41 -11.75 -7.03
C PRO A 194 0.36 -10.35 -6.39
N LYS A 195 -0.07 -10.30 -5.13
CA LYS A 195 -0.14 -9.08 -4.29
C LYS A 195 0.47 -9.39 -2.94
N ILE A 196 1.22 -8.46 -2.39
CA ILE A 196 1.71 -8.47 -1.01
C ILE A 196 1.40 -7.11 -0.42
N GLU A 197 0.80 -7.12 0.76
CA GLU A 197 0.54 -5.94 1.56
C GLU A 197 1.08 -6.15 2.96
N THR A 198 1.64 -5.11 3.56
CA THR A 198 2.13 -5.17 4.93
C THR A 198 2.01 -3.84 5.63
N ASP A 199 1.60 -3.91 6.90
CA ASP A 199 1.50 -2.77 7.80
C ASP A 199 2.52 -2.89 8.93
N ILE A 200 3.18 -1.75 9.23
CA ILE A 200 4.17 -1.61 10.28
C ILE A 200 3.72 -0.47 11.19
N TYR A 201 3.59 -0.73 12.48
CA TYR A 201 3.19 0.28 13.45
C TYR A 201 4.31 0.64 14.41
N GLY A 202 4.44 1.93 14.73
CA GLY A 202 5.48 2.42 15.64
C GLY A 202 5.16 2.30 17.12
N LYS A 203 3.88 2.05 17.46
CA LYS A 203 3.37 2.01 18.83
C LYS A 203 2.24 1.00 18.95
N ASP A 204 2.16 0.36 20.14
CA ASP A 204 1.05 -0.53 20.48
C ASP A 204 -0.27 0.24 20.60
N ASP A 205 -1.33 -0.32 20.06
CA ASP A 205 -2.71 0.10 20.22
C ASP A 205 -3.59 -1.11 20.57
N THR A 206 -3.65 -1.43 21.84
CA THR A 206 -4.37 -2.61 22.34
C THR A 206 -5.88 -2.50 22.17
N VAL A 207 -6.43 -1.29 21.96
CA VAL A 207 -7.86 -1.07 21.71
C VAL A 207 -8.23 -1.51 20.29
N ASN A 208 -7.31 -1.34 19.35
CA ASN A 208 -7.46 -1.75 17.94
C ASN A 208 -6.69 -3.04 17.64
N GLU A 209 -6.25 -3.77 18.66
CA GLU A 209 -5.52 -5.06 18.56
C GLU A 209 -4.23 -5.00 17.74
N ILE A 210 -3.62 -3.83 17.67
CA ILE A 210 -2.41 -3.54 16.91
C ILE A 210 -1.21 -3.55 17.83
N GLY A 211 -0.24 -4.42 17.54
CA GLY A 211 1.05 -4.45 18.21
C GLY A 211 2.10 -3.63 17.44
N LYS A 212 3.10 -3.19 18.16
CA LYS A 212 4.23 -2.43 17.62
C LYS A 212 5.14 -3.28 16.75
N GLY A 213 5.58 -2.70 15.64
CA GLY A 213 6.54 -3.29 14.70
C GLY A 213 5.87 -3.78 13.44
N PHE A 214 6.39 -4.85 12.87
CA PHE A 214 5.77 -5.55 11.75
C PHE A 214 4.53 -6.27 12.26
N SER A 215 3.37 -5.76 11.90
CA SER A 215 2.09 -6.20 12.47
C SER A 215 1.42 -7.28 11.65
N GLU A 216 1.23 -7.02 10.39
CA GLU A 216 0.47 -7.88 9.50
C GLU A 216 1.09 -7.94 8.10
N MET A 217 0.93 -9.08 7.45
CA MET A 217 1.24 -9.25 6.04
C MET A 217 0.15 -10.10 5.39
N ASN A 218 -0.38 -9.58 4.30
CA ASN A 218 -1.32 -10.24 3.42
C ASN A 218 -0.63 -10.58 2.10
N ALA A 219 -0.71 -11.84 1.68
CA ALA A 219 -0.14 -12.31 0.43
C ALA A 219 -1.21 -13.02 -0.40
N GLY A 220 -1.57 -12.43 -1.51
CA GLY A 220 -2.63 -12.91 -2.40
C GLY A 220 -2.11 -13.36 -3.76
N LEU A 221 -2.78 -14.34 -4.33
CA LEU A 221 -2.57 -14.77 -5.70
C LEU A 221 -3.93 -14.92 -6.38
N ARG A 222 -4.20 -14.09 -7.38
CA ARG A 222 -5.49 -14.02 -8.05
C ARG A 222 -5.35 -14.35 -9.54
N PHE A 223 -6.22 -15.21 -10.05
CA PHE A 223 -6.40 -15.50 -11.48
C PHE A 223 -7.57 -14.69 -11.98
N ARG A 224 -7.30 -13.64 -12.75
CA ARG A 224 -8.27 -12.73 -13.33
C ARG A 224 -8.49 -13.03 -14.80
N TYR A 225 -9.77 -13.11 -15.23
CA TYR A 225 -10.15 -13.28 -16.61
C TYR A 225 -10.88 -12.05 -17.13
N GLU A 226 -10.28 -11.31 -18.06
CA GLU A 226 -10.88 -10.12 -18.67
C GLU A 226 -11.92 -10.51 -19.72
N ILE A 227 -13.20 -10.49 -19.32
CA ILE A 227 -14.33 -10.60 -20.27
C ILE A 227 -14.36 -9.34 -21.13
N ARG A 228 -14.22 -8.20 -20.48
CA ARG A 228 -13.91 -6.87 -21.04
C ARG A 228 -12.82 -6.25 -20.17
N ARG A 229 -12.16 -5.24 -20.68
CA ARG A 229 -11.13 -4.54 -19.87
C ARG A 229 -11.73 -3.88 -18.63
N GLU A 230 -12.98 -3.40 -18.74
CA GLU A 230 -13.72 -2.74 -17.67
C GLU A 230 -14.36 -3.72 -16.68
N PHE A 231 -14.38 -5.04 -17.00
CA PHE A 231 -15.04 -6.04 -16.17
C PHE A 231 -14.32 -7.39 -16.23
N ALA A 232 -13.80 -7.82 -15.11
CA ALA A 232 -13.00 -9.03 -15.00
C ALA A 232 -13.31 -9.78 -13.69
N PRO A 233 -13.99 -10.95 -13.75
CA PRO A 233 -14.08 -11.86 -12.63
C PRO A 233 -12.72 -12.50 -12.34
N TYR A 234 -12.51 -12.88 -11.07
CA TYR A 234 -11.32 -13.59 -10.64
C TYR A 234 -11.61 -14.58 -9.53
N VAL A 235 -10.71 -15.52 -9.38
CA VAL A 235 -10.63 -16.43 -8.23
C VAL A 235 -9.20 -16.45 -7.73
N GLY A 236 -9.00 -16.74 -6.46
CA GLY A 236 -7.67 -16.75 -5.90
C GLY A 236 -7.56 -17.40 -4.55
N VAL A 237 -6.37 -17.24 -3.98
CA VAL A 237 -6.06 -17.61 -2.61
C VAL A 237 -5.38 -16.44 -1.94
N GLU A 238 -5.68 -16.23 -0.69
CA GLU A 238 -5.05 -15.24 0.15
C GLU A 238 -4.53 -15.89 1.43
N TRP A 239 -3.38 -15.44 1.84
CA TRP A 239 -2.76 -15.81 3.09
C TRP A 239 -2.56 -14.54 3.92
N THR A 240 -3.05 -14.57 5.16
CA THR A 240 -2.90 -13.50 6.15
C THR A 240 -2.06 -14.01 7.30
N GLY A 241 -1.13 -13.19 7.77
CA GLY A 241 -0.30 -13.49 8.93
C GLY A 241 -0.09 -12.30 9.83
N LYS A 242 -0.41 -12.46 11.11
CA LYS A 242 -0.10 -11.51 12.18
C LYS A 242 1.28 -11.81 12.75
N PHE A 243 2.07 -10.78 13.09
CA PHE A 243 3.46 -10.91 13.55
C PHE A 243 3.74 -10.07 14.79
N GLY A 244 4.84 -10.38 15.45
CA GLY A 244 5.31 -9.62 16.63
C GLY A 244 4.26 -9.49 17.71
N ASP A 245 4.16 -8.30 18.30
CA ASP A 245 3.24 -8.01 19.40
C ASP A 245 1.76 -8.13 18.97
N THR A 246 1.43 -7.91 17.69
CA THR A 246 0.08 -8.17 17.14
C THR A 246 -0.28 -9.65 17.20
N ALA A 247 0.65 -10.54 16.88
CA ALA A 247 0.43 -11.97 17.00
C ALA A 247 0.25 -12.43 18.45
N ASP A 248 0.92 -11.77 19.41
CA ASP A 248 0.77 -12.09 20.82
C ASP A 248 -0.59 -11.61 21.37
N LEU A 249 -1.08 -10.44 20.89
CA LEU A 249 -2.44 -9.96 21.19
C LEU A 249 -3.49 -10.92 20.63
N ALA A 250 -3.38 -11.32 19.36
CA ALA A 250 -4.31 -12.26 18.73
C ALA A 250 -4.38 -13.59 19.48
N ARG A 251 -3.22 -14.16 19.90
CA ARG A 251 -3.20 -15.38 20.72
C ARG A 251 -3.89 -15.20 22.07
N SER A 252 -3.77 -14.01 22.68
CA SER A 252 -4.41 -13.73 23.96
C SER A 252 -5.93 -13.62 23.87
N ASN A 253 -6.43 -13.32 22.69
CA ASN A 253 -7.86 -13.21 22.35
C ASN A 253 -8.42 -14.49 21.70
N ASP A 254 -7.63 -15.59 21.66
CA ASP A 254 -7.97 -16.85 20.98
C ASP A 254 -8.23 -16.70 19.47
N GLU A 255 -7.63 -15.66 18.84
CA GLU A 255 -7.72 -15.44 17.40
C GLU A 255 -6.65 -16.18 16.63
N ALA A 256 -6.94 -16.47 15.35
CA ALA A 256 -5.99 -17.07 14.44
C ALA A 256 -4.85 -16.09 14.10
N VAL A 257 -3.59 -16.52 14.29
CA VAL A 257 -2.40 -15.75 13.91
C VAL A 257 -2.08 -15.88 12.43
N ARG A 258 -2.58 -16.94 11.79
CA ARG A 258 -2.40 -17.20 10.36
C ARG A 258 -3.65 -17.83 9.81
N ASP A 259 -4.04 -17.34 8.65
CA ASP A 259 -5.13 -17.95 7.89
C ASP A 259 -4.75 -18.05 6.41
N ALA A 260 -5.38 -18.99 5.71
CA ALA A 260 -5.27 -19.11 4.27
C ALA A 260 -6.65 -19.51 3.72
N HIS A 261 -7.19 -18.70 2.85
CA HIS A 261 -8.55 -18.84 2.39
C HIS A 261 -8.67 -18.62 0.88
N PHE A 262 -9.77 -19.13 0.32
CA PHE A 262 -10.12 -18.88 -1.07
C PHE A 262 -10.89 -17.58 -1.20
N VAL A 263 -10.61 -16.87 -2.29
CA VAL A 263 -11.29 -15.64 -2.67
C VAL A 263 -11.92 -15.77 -4.06
N ALA A 264 -13.09 -15.15 -4.24
CA ALA A 264 -13.73 -15.01 -5.54
C ALA A 264 -14.33 -13.63 -5.65
N GLY A 265 -14.05 -12.91 -6.74
CA GLY A 265 -14.45 -11.53 -6.83
C GLY A 265 -14.54 -10.98 -8.23
N LEU A 266 -14.78 -9.70 -8.29
CA LEU A 266 -14.92 -8.90 -9.50
C LEU A 266 -14.00 -7.69 -9.43
N ARG A 267 -13.30 -7.43 -10.53
CA ARG A 267 -12.64 -6.15 -10.78
C ARG A 267 -13.39 -5.40 -11.87
N PHE A 268 -13.73 -4.14 -11.62
CA PHE A 268 -14.43 -3.32 -12.61
C PHE A 268 -14.12 -1.84 -12.43
N TRP A 269 -14.19 -1.08 -13.52
CA TRP A 269 -13.92 0.37 -13.53
C TRP A 269 -14.80 1.12 -14.51
N PHE A 270 -14.94 2.41 -14.26
CA PHE A 270 -15.73 3.36 -15.03
C PHE A 270 -14.92 4.61 -15.36
#